data_1f37cd9b9291df05530ee25cae86db64
#
_entry.id   1f37cd9b9291df05530ee25cae86db64
#
_cell.length_a   1.000
_cell.length_b   1.000
_cell.length_c   1.000
_cell.angle_alpha   90.00
_cell.angle_beta   90.00
_cell.angle_gamma   90.00
#
_symmetry.space_group_name_H-M   'P 1'
#
loop_
_entity.id
_entity.type
_entity.pdbx_description
1 polymer ?
#
loop_
_entity_poly.entity_id
_entity_poly.type
_entity_poly.pdbx_seq_one_letter_code
_entity_poly.pdbx_strand_id
1 'polypeptide(L)'
;MKDFISNSNLINEWDWEKNDELGFDPSKITLGSGKKPWWVCKLCGHHYSASVDQRTRGRGCPNCAKIYQTSSQELKLYYYVKKYFSNVISGYNDRNHNITEIDIYIPDLRIGIEYDGGRWHQDIQKDKIKDQACNLNEIHLIRIREPKCPEYESTCTFINLKDSSMDELKNVFIQVFRILQINDVDINFDKDLHEIENFVVHHIYENSLLNKFPKVAAEWHPTKNGNLMPSNVLPFSEKRVWWKCLCCGHEYMTTISNRTDKNSGCSKCIGNYPKNVYCPELDKTFNSTGEAERATGVFHGHISRCINGKLKHAGRHPDTGVRLTWEEIKI
;
A
#
# COMPACT_ATOMS: atom_id res chain seq x y z
N MET A 1 -24.61 4.22 -34.53
CA MET A 1 -25.48 3.94 -33.36
C MET A 1 -24.90 4.79 -32.20
N LYS A 2 -25.72 5.43 -31.38
CA LYS A 2 -25.20 6.21 -30.24
C LYS A 2 -24.95 5.24 -29.09
N ASP A 3 -23.71 5.17 -28.60
CA ASP A 3 -23.37 4.31 -27.45
C ASP A 3 -23.67 5.04 -26.14
N PHE A 4 -24.40 4.40 -25.26
CA PHE A 4 -24.82 4.92 -23.96
C PHE A 4 -23.95 4.32 -22.83
N ILE A 5 -23.86 5.03 -21.67
CA ILE A 5 -23.09 4.58 -20.50
C ILE A 5 -23.56 3.20 -20.04
N SER A 6 -24.87 2.94 -20.07
CA SER A 6 -25.46 1.64 -19.67
C SER A 6 -24.87 0.43 -20.42
N ASN A 7 -24.37 0.64 -21.63
CA ASN A 7 -23.80 -0.41 -22.49
C ASN A 7 -22.26 -0.41 -22.49
N SER A 8 -21.64 0.35 -21.63
CA SER A 8 -20.18 0.49 -21.53
C SER A 8 -19.66 -0.02 -20.18
N ASN A 9 -18.36 -0.31 -20.11
CA ASN A 9 -17.70 -0.68 -18.87
C ASN A 9 -17.75 0.43 -17.80
N LEU A 10 -18.03 1.68 -18.18
CA LEU A 10 -18.17 2.82 -17.28
C LEU A 10 -19.37 2.67 -16.33
N ILE A 11 -20.39 1.89 -16.70
CA ILE A 11 -21.54 1.60 -15.82
C ILE A 11 -21.12 1.00 -14.49
N ASN A 12 -20.03 0.26 -14.48
CA ASN A 12 -19.52 -0.37 -13.28
C ASN A 12 -18.93 0.61 -12.25
N GLU A 13 -18.65 1.84 -12.65
CA GLU A 13 -18.16 2.92 -11.78
C GLU A 13 -19.25 3.98 -11.55
N TRP A 14 -20.47 3.74 -12.00
CA TRP A 14 -21.57 4.65 -11.82
C TRP A 14 -21.98 4.75 -10.36
N ASP A 15 -22.02 5.97 -9.83
CA ASP A 15 -22.48 6.23 -8.45
C ASP A 15 -24.01 6.32 -8.44
N TRP A 16 -24.66 5.17 -8.22
CA TRP A 16 -26.11 5.07 -8.30
C TRP A 16 -26.80 6.02 -7.32
N GLU A 17 -26.36 6.07 -6.07
CA GLU A 17 -26.97 6.88 -5.02
C GLU A 17 -26.98 8.38 -5.40
N LYS A 18 -25.81 8.94 -5.71
CA LYS A 18 -25.70 10.36 -6.03
C LYS A 18 -26.31 10.73 -7.38
N ASN A 19 -26.24 9.84 -8.35
CA ASN A 19 -26.80 10.12 -9.68
C ASN A 19 -28.31 10.02 -9.70
N ASP A 20 -28.92 9.13 -8.93
CA ASP A 20 -30.37 9.02 -8.78
C ASP A 20 -30.94 10.28 -8.11
N GLU A 21 -30.27 10.81 -7.06
CA GLU A 21 -30.66 12.10 -6.45
C GLU A 21 -30.60 13.27 -7.43
N LEU A 22 -29.66 13.24 -8.37
CA LEU A 22 -29.49 14.28 -9.41
C LEU A 22 -30.31 14.05 -10.66
N GLY A 23 -31.07 12.95 -10.76
CA GLY A 23 -31.89 12.59 -11.88
C GLY A 23 -31.10 12.19 -13.15
N PHE A 24 -29.85 11.69 -12.98
CA PHE A 24 -29.06 11.14 -14.08
C PHE A 24 -29.44 9.68 -14.36
N ASP A 25 -29.70 9.39 -15.62
CA ASP A 25 -30.04 8.05 -16.12
C ASP A 25 -28.95 7.60 -17.13
N PRO A 26 -28.15 6.57 -16.82
CA PRO A 26 -27.05 6.15 -17.69
C PRO A 26 -27.53 5.59 -19.04
N SER A 27 -28.80 5.18 -19.16
CA SER A 27 -29.39 4.72 -20.42
C SER A 27 -29.72 5.87 -21.40
N LYS A 28 -29.72 7.12 -20.90
CA LYS A 28 -30.03 8.33 -21.66
C LYS A 28 -28.83 9.24 -21.88
N ILE A 29 -27.64 8.85 -21.40
CA ILE A 29 -26.41 9.64 -21.52
C ILE A 29 -25.43 8.93 -22.43
N THR A 30 -25.06 9.59 -23.55
CA THR A 30 -24.12 9.05 -24.53
C THR A 30 -22.66 9.21 -24.06
N LEU A 31 -21.75 8.34 -24.52
CA LEU A 31 -20.34 8.33 -24.16
C LEU A 31 -19.58 9.63 -24.50
N GLY A 32 -20.06 10.40 -25.51
CA GLY A 32 -19.50 11.73 -25.84
C GLY A 32 -20.10 12.90 -25.07
N SER A 33 -20.93 12.65 -24.04
CA SER A 33 -21.64 13.69 -23.32
C SER A 33 -20.73 14.54 -22.42
N GLY A 34 -20.93 15.86 -22.44
CA GLY A 34 -20.31 16.79 -21.49
C GLY A 34 -20.95 16.81 -20.10
N LYS A 35 -22.04 16.04 -19.85
CA LYS A 35 -22.66 15.93 -18.53
C LYS A 35 -21.64 15.37 -17.53
N LYS A 36 -21.75 15.82 -16.25
CA LYS A 36 -20.81 15.48 -15.16
C LYS A 36 -21.53 14.66 -14.08
N PRO A 37 -21.85 13.39 -14.33
CA PRO A 37 -22.36 12.52 -13.27
C PRO A 37 -21.27 12.20 -12.24
N TRP A 38 -21.68 11.52 -11.17
CA TRP A 38 -20.79 11.00 -10.16
C TRP A 38 -20.35 9.58 -10.50
N TRP A 39 -19.11 9.29 -10.08
CA TRP A 39 -18.44 8.01 -10.30
C TRP A 39 -17.87 7.50 -8.98
N VAL A 40 -17.88 6.20 -8.78
CA VAL A 40 -17.18 5.52 -7.68
C VAL A 40 -15.98 4.79 -8.25
N CYS A 41 -14.79 5.18 -7.84
CA CYS A 41 -13.58 4.51 -8.29
C CYS A 41 -13.51 3.08 -7.76
N LYS A 42 -13.42 2.08 -8.63
CA LYS A 42 -13.29 0.68 -8.26
C LYS A 42 -12.03 0.35 -7.48
N LEU A 43 -10.95 1.13 -7.70
CA LEU A 43 -9.65 0.87 -7.11
C LEU A 43 -9.50 1.47 -5.72
N CYS A 44 -10.00 2.69 -5.49
CA CYS A 44 -9.80 3.39 -4.22
C CYS A 44 -11.10 3.79 -3.50
N GLY A 45 -12.28 3.46 -4.06
CA GLY A 45 -13.57 3.80 -3.48
C GLY A 45 -13.91 5.29 -3.49
N HIS A 46 -13.06 6.15 -4.09
CA HIS A 46 -13.30 7.59 -4.10
C HIS A 46 -14.49 7.97 -4.97
N HIS A 47 -15.43 8.75 -4.41
CA HIS A 47 -16.56 9.33 -5.12
C HIS A 47 -16.15 10.68 -5.75
N TYR A 48 -16.32 10.84 -7.06
CA TYR A 48 -15.95 12.05 -7.78
C TYR A 48 -16.86 12.33 -8.95
N SER A 49 -16.94 13.60 -9.35
CA SER A 49 -17.68 14.02 -10.53
C SER A 49 -16.72 14.31 -11.69
N ALA A 50 -17.01 13.75 -12.85
CA ALA A 50 -16.26 14.00 -14.08
C ALA A 50 -17.20 13.90 -15.29
N SER A 51 -16.88 14.61 -16.39
CA SER A 51 -17.69 14.52 -17.60
C SER A 51 -17.56 13.13 -18.24
N VAL A 52 -18.66 12.68 -18.83
CA VAL A 52 -18.69 11.38 -19.51
C VAL A 52 -17.66 11.31 -20.62
N ASP A 53 -17.53 12.37 -21.42
CA ASP A 53 -16.53 12.49 -22.48
C ASP A 53 -15.10 12.31 -21.94
N GLN A 54 -14.75 12.95 -20.83
CA GLN A 54 -13.43 12.76 -20.21
C GLN A 54 -13.22 11.32 -19.74
N ARG A 55 -14.24 10.69 -19.15
CA ARG A 55 -14.18 9.28 -18.73
C ARG A 55 -14.03 8.34 -19.91
N THR A 56 -14.73 8.60 -21.00
CA THR A 56 -14.65 7.81 -22.24
C THR A 56 -13.27 7.92 -22.91
N ARG A 57 -12.62 9.08 -22.78
CA ARG A 57 -11.23 9.27 -23.24
C ARG A 57 -10.18 8.71 -22.26
N GLY A 58 -10.58 7.94 -21.28
CA GLY A 58 -9.68 7.26 -20.34
C GLY A 58 -9.30 8.06 -19.11
N ARG A 59 -9.82 9.28 -18.89
CA ARG A 59 -9.53 10.03 -17.67
C ARG A 59 -10.10 9.32 -16.45
N GLY A 60 -9.23 8.85 -15.58
CA GLY A 60 -9.56 8.09 -14.38
C GLY A 60 -9.95 8.94 -13.17
N CYS A 61 -9.93 8.30 -12.01
CA CYS A 61 -10.19 8.92 -10.72
C CYS A 61 -9.12 9.97 -10.38
N PRO A 62 -9.50 11.20 -9.98
CA PRO A 62 -8.52 12.25 -9.62
C PRO A 62 -7.69 11.91 -8.39
N ASN A 63 -8.19 11.07 -7.49
CA ASN A 63 -7.41 10.58 -6.35
C ASN A 63 -6.32 9.60 -6.82
N CYS A 64 -6.66 8.65 -7.69
CA CYS A 64 -5.68 7.74 -8.30
C CYS A 64 -4.66 8.51 -9.18
N ALA A 65 -5.10 9.52 -9.92
CA ALA A 65 -4.20 10.35 -10.73
C ALA A 65 -3.13 11.07 -9.86
N LYS A 66 -3.47 11.52 -8.65
CA LYS A 66 -2.49 12.07 -7.70
C LYS A 66 -1.49 11.01 -7.23
N ILE A 67 -1.95 9.79 -6.99
CA ILE A 67 -1.09 8.65 -6.63
C ILE A 67 -0.13 8.37 -7.79
N TYR A 68 -0.64 8.32 -9.02
CA TYR A 68 0.18 8.14 -10.22
C TYR A 68 1.22 9.24 -10.40
N GLN A 69 0.87 10.52 -10.18
CA GLN A 69 1.81 11.64 -10.27
C GLN A 69 2.91 11.60 -9.20
N THR A 70 2.66 10.95 -8.07
CA THR A 70 3.64 10.76 -6.99
C THR A 70 4.38 9.44 -7.10
N SER A 71 3.94 8.51 -7.95
CA SER A 71 4.63 7.24 -8.20
C SER A 71 5.84 7.47 -9.10
N SER A 72 6.94 6.83 -8.71
CA SER A 72 8.25 7.01 -9.29
C SER A 72 8.34 6.53 -10.74
N GLN A 73 9.37 6.97 -11.45
CA GLN A 73 9.73 6.48 -12.78
C GLN A 73 10.00 4.96 -12.79
N GLU A 74 10.37 4.43 -11.65
CA GLU A 74 10.50 3.01 -11.34
C GLU A 74 9.25 2.20 -11.74
N LEU A 75 8.03 2.64 -11.34
CA LEU A 75 6.79 1.92 -11.66
C LEU A 75 6.44 1.95 -13.15
N LYS A 76 6.87 3.00 -13.88
CA LYS A 76 6.76 3.02 -15.35
C LYS A 76 7.68 1.98 -15.98
N LEU A 77 8.92 1.90 -15.49
CA LEU A 77 9.86 0.87 -15.95
C LEU A 77 9.35 -0.53 -15.60
N TYR A 78 8.85 -0.72 -14.39
CA TYR A 78 8.26 -1.99 -13.96
C TYR A 78 7.10 -2.42 -14.87
N TYR A 79 6.22 -1.50 -15.28
CA TYR A 79 5.18 -1.77 -16.26
C TYR A 79 5.73 -2.33 -17.57
N TYR A 80 6.76 -1.66 -18.15
CA TYR A 80 7.35 -2.14 -19.39
C TYR A 80 8.09 -3.47 -19.21
N VAL A 81 8.83 -3.67 -18.12
CA VAL A 81 9.51 -4.94 -17.83
C VAL A 81 8.49 -6.08 -17.73
N LYS A 82 7.35 -5.86 -17.09
CA LYS A 82 6.25 -6.84 -16.99
C LYS A 82 5.62 -7.21 -18.35
N LYS A 83 5.72 -6.39 -19.37
CA LYS A 83 5.26 -6.74 -20.74
C LYS A 83 6.12 -7.86 -21.38
N TYR A 84 7.39 -7.95 -21.01
CA TYR A 84 8.35 -8.88 -21.64
C TYR A 84 8.73 -10.05 -20.74
N PHE A 85 8.58 -9.93 -19.43
CA PHE A 85 8.94 -10.97 -18.48
C PHE A 85 7.76 -11.30 -17.59
N SER A 86 7.41 -12.58 -17.49
CA SER A 86 6.31 -13.06 -16.64
C SER A 86 6.68 -13.09 -15.15
N ASN A 87 7.94 -13.47 -14.87
CA ASN A 87 8.47 -13.60 -13.51
C ASN A 87 9.30 -12.36 -13.14
N VAL A 88 8.62 -11.33 -12.60
CA VAL A 88 9.26 -10.07 -12.16
C VAL A 88 8.73 -9.70 -10.80
N ILE A 89 9.63 -9.41 -9.88
CA ILE A 89 9.34 -9.06 -8.49
C ILE A 89 9.67 -7.59 -8.28
N SER A 90 8.70 -6.82 -7.78
CA SER A 90 8.93 -5.45 -7.31
C SER A 90 9.22 -5.45 -5.82
N GLY A 91 10.20 -4.64 -5.38
CA GLY A 91 10.59 -4.55 -3.98
C GLY A 91 11.18 -5.85 -3.43
N TYR A 92 12.01 -6.54 -4.23
CA TYR A 92 12.66 -7.79 -3.82
C TYR A 92 13.65 -7.56 -2.69
N ASN A 93 13.57 -8.34 -1.63
CA ASN A 93 14.56 -8.35 -0.57
C ASN A 93 14.87 -9.77 -0.10
N ASP A 94 16.12 -10.02 0.31
CA ASP A 94 16.54 -11.28 0.89
C ASP A 94 17.46 -11.02 2.10
N ARG A 95 16.86 -11.06 3.29
CA ARG A 95 17.57 -10.82 4.55
C ARG A 95 18.62 -11.88 4.87
N ASN A 96 18.43 -13.11 4.39
CA ASN A 96 19.40 -14.19 4.63
C ASN A 96 20.70 -13.94 3.88
N HIS A 97 20.63 -13.25 2.75
CA HIS A 97 21.79 -12.90 1.91
C HIS A 97 22.18 -11.42 2.00
N ASN A 98 21.65 -10.70 3.00
CA ASN A 98 21.89 -9.26 3.20
C ASN A 98 21.51 -8.39 1.99
N ILE A 99 20.62 -8.87 1.14
CA ILE A 99 20.09 -8.09 0.03
C ILE A 99 18.95 -7.22 0.56
N THR A 100 19.19 -5.91 0.55
CA THR A 100 18.14 -4.93 0.81
C THR A 100 17.21 -4.83 -0.39
N GLU A 101 16.11 -4.11 -0.26
CA GLU A 101 15.10 -3.97 -1.31
C GLU A 101 15.71 -3.57 -2.66
N ILE A 102 15.44 -4.39 -3.70
CA ILE A 102 15.73 -4.09 -5.11
C ILE A 102 14.41 -3.69 -5.76
N ASP A 103 14.37 -2.53 -6.44
CA ASP A 103 13.13 -1.98 -7.01
C ASP A 103 12.45 -2.96 -7.97
N ILE A 104 13.21 -3.53 -8.92
CA ILE A 104 12.71 -4.51 -9.89
C ILE A 104 13.71 -5.65 -9.99
N TYR A 105 13.27 -6.88 -9.74
CA TYR A 105 14.10 -8.07 -9.87
C TYR A 105 13.52 -9.06 -10.86
N ILE A 106 14.35 -9.56 -11.79
CA ILE A 106 14.01 -10.56 -12.80
C ILE A 106 14.76 -11.85 -12.43
N PRO A 107 14.13 -12.79 -11.70
CA PRO A 107 14.79 -14.00 -11.20
C PRO A 107 15.42 -14.85 -12.30
N ASP A 108 14.71 -15.00 -13.43
CA ASP A 108 15.14 -15.84 -14.54
C ASP A 108 16.44 -15.38 -15.20
N LEU A 109 16.73 -14.09 -15.09
CA LEU A 109 17.97 -13.48 -15.60
C LEU A 109 18.99 -13.19 -14.50
N ARG A 110 18.60 -13.28 -13.23
CA ARG A 110 19.36 -12.83 -12.06
C ARG A 110 19.78 -11.34 -12.19
N ILE A 111 18.89 -10.52 -12.74
CA ILE A 111 19.12 -9.08 -12.92
C ILE A 111 18.20 -8.31 -11.98
N GLY A 112 18.81 -7.38 -11.23
CA GLY A 112 18.15 -6.35 -10.46
C GLY A 112 18.22 -5.00 -11.17
N ILE A 113 17.19 -4.18 -11.08
CA ILE A 113 17.16 -2.82 -11.61
C ILE A 113 16.78 -1.88 -10.47
N GLU A 114 17.57 -0.82 -10.28
CA GLU A 114 17.39 0.24 -9.29
C GLU A 114 17.17 1.57 -9.98
N TYR A 115 16.31 2.41 -9.42
CA TYR A 115 16.09 3.78 -9.87
C TYR A 115 16.54 4.77 -8.79
N ASP A 116 17.78 5.24 -8.90
CA ASP A 116 18.43 6.09 -7.91
C ASP A 116 18.02 7.56 -8.10
N GLY A 117 17.13 8.06 -7.26
CA GLY A 117 16.72 9.47 -7.25
C GLY A 117 17.83 10.37 -6.68
N GLY A 118 18.23 11.39 -7.42
CA GLY A 118 19.36 12.26 -7.07
C GLY A 118 19.25 13.02 -5.74
N ARG A 119 18.03 13.08 -5.16
CA ARG A 119 17.78 13.66 -3.83
C ARG A 119 18.01 12.67 -2.68
N TRP A 120 17.82 11.39 -2.92
CA TRP A 120 17.77 10.35 -1.87
C TRP A 120 19.03 9.51 -1.82
N HIS A 121 19.70 9.28 -2.96
CA HIS A 121 20.92 8.49 -3.08
C HIS A 121 22.16 9.36 -2.88
N GLN A 122 22.38 9.87 -1.67
CA GLN A 122 23.54 10.65 -1.28
C GLN A 122 24.55 9.84 -0.44
N ASP A 123 24.12 8.70 0.12
CA ASP A 123 24.95 7.81 0.96
C ASP A 123 25.52 6.65 0.13
N ILE A 124 26.65 6.92 -0.49
CA ILE A 124 27.38 5.93 -1.32
C ILE A 124 27.69 4.63 -0.57
N GLN A 125 27.86 4.67 0.77
CA GLN A 125 28.24 3.46 1.51
C GLN A 125 27.12 2.44 1.52
N LYS A 126 25.88 2.89 1.64
CA LYS A 126 24.68 2.00 1.56
C LYS A 126 24.57 1.37 0.19
N ASP A 127 24.77 2.17 -0.87
CA ASP A 127 24.72 1.69 -2.24
C ASP A 127 25.81 0.64 -2.50
N LYS A 128 27.05 0.88 -2.06
CA LYS A 128 28.16 -0.07 -2.18
C LYS A 128 27.91 -1.38 -1.44
N ILE A 129 27.34 -1.33 -0.24
CA ILE A 129 26.99 -2.54 0.54
C ILE A 129 25.95 -3.36 -0.22
N LYS A 130 24.91 -2.71 -0.76
CA LYS A 130 23.88 -3.38 -1.58
C LYS A 130 24.49 -4.01 -2.83
N ASP A 131 25.33 -3.26 -3.54
CA ASP A 131 25.97 -3.73 -4.76
C ASP A 131 26.85 -4.97 -4.49
N GLN A 132 27.63 -4.94 -3.41
CA GLN A 132 28.46 -6.07 -2.99
C GLN A 132 27.61 -7.28 -2.62
N ALA A 133 26.50 -7.08 -1.87
CA ALA A 133 25.61 -8.18 -1.52
C ALA A 133 24.97 -8.81 -2.75
N CYS A 134 24.52 -8.01 -3.71
CA CYS A 134 23.98 -8.50 -4.99
C CYS A 134 25.04 -9.27 -5.78
N ASN A 135 26.23 -8.72 -5.92
CA ASN A 135 27.32 -9.36 -6.66
C ASN A 135 27.73 -10.71 -6.04
N LEU A 136 27.84 -10.81 -4.71
CA LEU A 136 28.12 -12.05 -3.99
C LEU A 136 27.05 -13.13 -4.21
N ASN A 137 25.84 -12.72 -4.48
CA ASN A 137 24.72 -13.62 -4.77
C ASN A 137 24.43 -13.76 -6.27
N GLU A 138 25.39 -13.39 -7.12
CA GLU A 138 25.33 -13.49 -8.58
C GLU A 138 24.12 -12.74 -9.18
N ILE A 139 23.68 -11.66 -8.55
CA ILE A 139 22.65 -10.76 -9.07
C ILE A 139 23.36 -9.57 -9.70
N HIS A 140 23.21 -9.40 -11.02
CA HIS A 140 23.73 -8.25 -11.73
C HIS A 140 22.79 -7.05 -11.54
N LEU A 141 23.28 -5.95 -10.97
CA LEU A 141 22.52 -4.72 -10.81
C LEU A 141 22.70 -3.77 -11.99
N ILE A 142 21.59 -3.24 -12.48
CA ILE A 142 21.51 -2.09 -13.38
C ILE A 142 21.00 -0.92 -12.54
N ARG A 143 21.78 0.15 -12.41
CA ARG A 143 21.38 1.36 -11.69
C ARG A 143 21.11 2.49 -12.65
N ILE A 144 19.85 2.95 -12.67
CA ILE A 144 19.42 4.15 -13.38
C ILE A 144 19.58 5.32 -12.42
N ARG A 145 20.40 6.29 -12.76
CA ARG A 145 20.78 7.35 -11.83
C ARG A 145 20.36 8.72 -12.32
N GLU A 146 19.55 9.40 -11.52
CA GLU A 146 19.20 10.79 -11.78
C GLU A 146 20.42 11.73 -11.66
N PRO A 147 20.37 12.92 -12.28
CA PRO A 147 21.39 13.95 -12.05
C PRO A 147 21.56 14.24 -10.55
N LYS A 148 22.80 14.50 -10.13
CA LYS A 148 23.25 14.75 -8.74
C LYS A 148 23.44 13.50 -7.86
N CYS A 149 23.25 12.29 -8.35
CA CYS A 149 23.74 11.11 -7.65
C CYS A 149 25.28 11.14 -7.61
N PRO A 150 25.92 10.94 -6.45
CA PRO A 150 27.38 10.92 -6.35
C PRO A 150 27.98 9.74 -7.11
N GLU A 151 29.05 9.98 -7.88
CA GLU A 151 29.75 8.92 -8.61
C GLU A 151 30.54 8.01 -7.67
N TYR A 152 30.57 6.71 -7.97
CA TYR A 152 31.41 5.74 -7.27
C TYR A 152 31.69 4.52 -8.18
N GLU A 153 32.75 3.78 -7.85
CA GLU A 153 33.07 2.53 -8.55
C GLU A 153 32.29 1.34 -7.96
N SER A 154 31.72 0.53 -8.84
CA SER A 154 30.99 -0.68 -8.50
C SER A 154 31.04 -1.69 -9.66
N THR A 155 30.62 -2.92 -9.38
CA THR A 155 30.37 -3.98 -10.38
C THR A 155 29.05 -3.82 -11.12
N CYS A 156 28.24 -2.85 -10.72
CA CYS A 156 26.95 -2.56 -11.34
C CYS A 156 27.10 -1.93 -12.72
N THR A 157 26.06 -2.07 -13.54
CA THR A 157 25.93 -1.26 -14.76
C THR A 157 25.22 0.04 -14.44
N PHE A 158 25.89 1.18 -14.63
CA PHE A 158 25.29 2.49 -14.44
C PHE A 158 24.73 3.05 -15.74
N ILE A 159 23.51 3.58 -15.68
CA ILE A 159 22.87 4.35 -16.74
C ILE A 159 22.48 5.71 -16.15
N ASN A 160 23.19 6.77 -16.53
CA ASN A 160 22.96 8.10 -15.98
C ASN A 160 21.99 8.87 -16.85
N LEU A 161 20.91 9.42 -16.25
CA LEU A 161 20.04 10.38 -16.91
C LEU A 161 20.76 11.72 -17.04
N LYS A 162 20.63 12.32 -18.21
CA LYS A 162 21.14 13.68 -18.47
C LYS A 162 20.24 14.75 -17.88
N ASP A 163 18.93 14.52 -17.96
CA ASP A 163 17.91 15.40 -17.45
C ASP A 163 16.61 14.60 -17.08
N SER A 164 15.59 15.29 -16.64
CA SER A 164 14.32 14.69 -16.24
C SER A 164 13.26 14.70 -17.36
N SER A 165 13.66 14.85 -18.64
CA SER A 165 12.72 14.84 -19.76
C SER A 165 12.18 13.43 -20.03
N MET A 166 10.99 13.37 -20.61
CA MET A 166 10.38 12.08 -20.97
C MET A 166 11.13 11.39 -22.11
N ASP A 167 11.77 12.16 -23.00
CA ASP A 167 12.60 11.63 -24.09
C ASP A 167 13.87 10.97 -23.53
N GLU A 168 14.52 11.61 -22.57
CA GLU A 168 15.69 11.00 -21.91
C GLU A 168 15.30 9.75 -21.11
N LEU A 169 14.19 9.79 -20.41
CA LEU A 169 13.66 8.61 -19.70
C LEU A 169 13.40 7.44 -20.65
N LYS A 170 12.82 7.72 -21.82
CA LYS A 170 12.60 6.74 -22.89
C LYS A 170 13.93 6.15 -23.37
N ASN A 171 14.93 7.00 -23.62
CA ASN A 171 16.26 6.57 -24.05
C ASN A 171 16.92 5.65 -23.02
N VAL A 172 16.81 5.98 -21.74
CA VAL A 172 17.34 5.17 -20.64
C VAL A 172 16.61 3.82 -20.55
N PHE A 173 15.30 3.80 -20.67
CA PHE A 173 14.53 2.54 -20.69
C PHE A 173 14.95 1.65 -21.87
N ILE A 174 15.15 2.22 -23.07
CA ILE A 174 15.65 1.47 -24.23
C ILE A 174 17.04 0.88 -23.92
N GLN A 175 17.93 1.60 -23.24
CA GLN A 175 19.25 1.09 -22.84
C GLN A 175 19.10 -0.10 -21.86
N VAL A 176 18.20 0.01 -20.86
CA VAL A 176 17.91 -1.12 -19.95
C VAL A 176 17.47 -2.35 -20.76
N PHE A 177 16.52 -2.20 -21.68
CA PHE A 177 16.00 -3.31 -22.47
C PHE A 177 17.09 -3.93 -23.39
N ARG A 178 18.01 -3.15 -23.90
CA ARG A 178 19.18 -3.69 -24.64
C ARG A 178 20.06 -4.57 -23.76
N ILE A 179 20.30 -4.17 -22.50
CA ILE A 179 21.02 -5.01 -21.52
C ILE A 179 20.23 -6.30 -21.23
N LEU A 180 18.91 -6.22 -21.16
CA LEU A 180 18.02 -7.37 -21.03
C LEU A 180 17.88 -8.21 -22.33
N GLN A 181 18.65 -7.88 -23.38
CA GLN A 181 18.66 -8.53 -24.70
C GLN A 181 17.32 -8.41 -25.47
N ILE A 182 16.54 -7.38 -25.18
CA ILE A 182 15.32 -7.02 -25.93
C ILE A 182 15.64 -5.81 -26.81
N ASN A 183 15.77 -6.02 -28.12
CA ASN A 183 16.18 -4.96 -29.06
C ASN A 183 15.00 -4.16 -29.62
N ASP A 184 13.85 -4.78 -29.79
CA ASP A 184 12.65 -4.17 -30.40
C ASP A 184 11.60 -3.85 -29.32
N VAL A 185 11.97 -3.01 -28.34
CA VAL A 185 11.05 -2.55 -27.31
C VAL A 185 10.25 -1.35 -27.81
N ASP A 186 8.91 -1.45 -27.79
CA ASP A 186 8.01 -0.31 -28.06
C ASP A 186 7.72 0.43 -26.73
N ILE A 187 8.38 1.56 -26.54
CA ILE A 187 8.13 2.47 -25.40
C ILE A 187 7.48 3.73 -25.92
N ASN A 188 6.23 3.92 -25.58
CA ASN A 188 5.47 5.11 -25.96
C ASN A 188 4.59 5.56 -24.79
N PHE A 189 5.10 6.51 -24.00
CA PHE A 189 4.44 6.98 -22.79
C PHE A 189 3.07 7.61 -23.06
N ASP A 190 2.89 8.29 -24.21
CA ASP A 190 1.61 8.92 -24.57
C ASP A 190 0.57 7.87 -24.95
N LYS A 191 0.95 6.91 -25.78
CA LYS A 191 0.09 5.80 -26.21
C LYS A 191 -0.29 4.89 -25.03
N ASP A 192 0.68 4.58 -24.19
CA ASP A 192 0.52 3.63 -23.09
C ASP A 192 0.06 4.31 -21.78
N LEU A 193 -0.15 5.63 -21.78
CA LEU A 193 -0.45 6.41 -20.55
C LEU A 193 -1.55 5.79 -19.72
N HIS A 194 -2.66 5.43 -20.32
CA HIS A 194 -3.82 4.86 -19.61
C HIS A 194 -3.53 3.47 -19.03
N GLU A 195 -2.79 2.64 -19.77
CA GLU A 195 -2.39 1.31 -19.29
C GLU A 195 -1.40 1.42 -18.14
N ILE A 196 -0.44 2.34 -18.25
CA ILE A 196 0.54 2.62 -17.16
C ILE A 196 -0.19 3.13 -15.92
N GLU A 197 -1.12 4.09 -16.06
CA GLU A 197 -1.91 4.61 -14.94
C GLU A 197 -2.69 3.51 -14.23
N ASN A 198 -3.38 2.66 -14.98
CA ASN A 198 -4.13 1.54 -14.43
C ASN A 198 -3.22 0.52 -13.74
N PHE A 199 -2.09 0.18 -14.36
CA PHE A 199 -1.10 -0.72 -13.80
C PHE A 199 -0.53 -0.21 -12.48
N VAL A 200 -0.11 1.06 -12.44
CA VAL A 200 0.47 1.69 -11.24
C VAL A 200 -0.55 1.73 -10.11
N VAL A 201 -1.80 2.12 -10.41
CA VAL A 201 -2.85 2.19 -9.39
C VAL A 201 -3.19 0.78 -8.86
N HIS A 202 -3.26 -0.20 -9.75
CA HIS A 202 -3.50 -1.60 -9.35
C HIS A 202 -2.35 -2.13 -8.49
N HIS A 203 -1.11 -1.90 -8.90
CA HIS A 203 0.08 -2.27 -8.14
C HIS A 203 0.11 -1.64 -6.75
N ILE A 204 -0.19 -0.34 -6.64
CA ILE A 204 -0.27 0.35 -5.34
C ILE A 204 -1.40 -0.23 -4.50
N TYR A 205 -2.56 -0.52 -5.07
CA TYR A 205 -3.67 -1.12 -4.35
C TYR A 205 -3.31 -2.51 -3.82
N GLU A 206 -2.76 -3.39 -4.63
CA GLU A 206 -2.33 -4.75 -4.23
C GLU A 206 -1.28 -4.72 -3.12
N ASN A 207 -0.37 -3.75 -3.15
CA ASN A 207 0.67 -3.56 -2.15
C ASN A 207 0.29 -2.56 -1.04
N SER A 208 -0.95 -2.11 -1.00
CA SER A 208 -1.43 -1.12 -0.03
C SER A 208 -1.41 -1.63 1.41
N LEU A 209 -1.44 -0.67 2.34
CA LEU A 209 -1.62 -0.95 3.76
C LEU A 209 -2.88 -1.80 4.03
N LEU A 210 -3.97 -1.54 3.28
CA LEU A 210 -5.22 -2.29 3.41
C LEU A 210 -5.01 -3.78 3.14
N ASN A 211 -4.34 -4.11 2.05
CA ASN A 211 -4.17 -5.50 1.61
C ASN A 211 -3.05 -6.24 2.35
N LYS A 212 -1.94 -5.56 2.63
CA LYS A 212 -0.79 -6.20 3.27
C LYS A 212 -0.88 -6.23 4.81
N PHE A 213 -1.56 -5.25 5.41
CA PHE A 213 -1.69 -5.09 6.86
C PHE A 213 -3.14 -4.75 7.26
N PRO A 214 -4.13 -5.62 6.97
CA PRO A 214 -5.54 -5.31 7.19
C PRO A 214 -5.87 -5.02 8.66
N LYS A 215 -5.19 -5.67 9.60
CA LYS A 215 -5.36 -5.40 11.04
C LYS A 215 -4.90 -3.98 11.42
N VAL A 216 -3.80 -3.51 10.84
CA VAL A 216 -3.30 -2.14 11.05
C VAL A 216 -4.21 -1.14 10.34
N ALA A 217 -4.64 -1.45 9.12
CA ALA A 217 -5.56 -0.62 8.34
C ALA A 217 -6.90 -0.39 9.05
N ALA A 218 -7.40 -1.36 9.81
CA ALA A 218 -8.63 -1.23 10.60
C ALA A 218 -8.56 -0.14 11.69
N GLU A 219 -7.36 0.24 12.14
CA GLU A 219 -7.15 1.35 13.08
C GLU A 219 -7.00 2.72 12.38
N TRP A 220 -7.17 2.78 11.06
CA TRP A 220 -7.12 4.05 10.33
C TRP A 220 -8.20 5.02 10.81
N HIS A 221 -7.82 6.27 11.09
CA HIS A 221 -8.80 7.22 11.58
C HIS A 221 -9.83 7.57 10.48
N PRO A 222 -11.14 7.44 10.73
CA PRO A 222 -12.16 7.51 9.68
C PRO A 222 -12.27 8.86 8.98
N THR A 223 -11.88 9.97 9.64
CA THR A 223 -12.11 11.33 9.12
C THR A 223 -10.88 12.24 9.10
N LYS A 224 -9.85 11.98 9.92
CA LYS A 224 -8.73 12.94 10.10
C LYS A 224 -7.63 12.84 9.04
N ASN A 225 -7.68 11.87 8.14
CA ASN A 225 -6.64 11.66 7.13
C ASN A 225 -6.98 12.27 5.76
N GLY A 226 -8.02 13.09 5.69
CA GLY A 226 -8.44 13.74 4.44
C GLY A 226 -8.74 12.69 3.35
N ASN A 227 -8.12 12.84 2.20
CA ASN A 227 -8.29 11.92 1.07
C ASN A 227 -7.38 10.69 1.13
N LEU A 228 -6.54 10.55 2.17
CA LEU A 228 -5.72 9.36 2.33
C LEU A 228 -6.55 8.21 2.87
N MET A 229 -6.44 7.07 2.23
CA MET A 229 -7.11 5.82 2.61
C MET A 229 -6.08 4.69 2.74
N PRO A 230 -6.33 3.67 3.56
CA PRO A 230 -5.43 2.52 3.67
C PRO A 230 -5.17 1.81 2.33
N SER A 231 -6.11 1.93 1.37
CA SER A 231 -6.02 1.34 0.03
C SER A 231 -5.11 2.11 -0.94
N ASN A 232 -4.72 3.35 -0.59
CA ASN A 232 -3.90 4.19 -1.45
C ASN A 232 -2.58 4.65 -0.83
N VAL A 233 -2.16 3.99 0.23
CA VAL A 233 -0.88 4.20 0.89
C VAL A 233 -0.13 2.87 0.98
N LEU A 234 1.19 2.93 0.79
CA LEU A 234 2.05 1.76 0.94
C LEU A 234 2.41 1.55 2.42
N PRO A 235 2.58 0.29 2.86
CA PRO A 235 3.26 -0.03 4.11
C PRO A 235 4.66 0.60 4.15
N PHE A 236 5.23 0.74 5.33
CA PHE A 236 6.58 1.28 5.55
C PHE A 236 6.78 2.75 5.13
N SER A 237 5.70 3.44 4.69
CA SER A 237 5.74 4.86 4.35
C SER A 237 5.99 5.75 5.58
N GLU A 238 6.86 6.75 5.45
CA GLU A 238 7.13 7.75 6.48
C GLU A 238 6.02 8.80 6.60
N LYS A 239 4.92 8.67 5.86
CA LYS A 239 3.76 9.55 5.99
C LYS A 239 3.17 9.45 7.38
N ARG A 240 3.01 10.60 8.06
CA ARG A 240 2.32 10.71 9.35
C ARG A 240 0.83 10.79 9.12
N VAL A 241 0.08 9.90 9.77
CA VAL A 241 -1.37 9.79 9.65
C VAL A 241 -2.00 9.60 11.02
N TRP A 242 -3.30 9.87 11.11
CA TRP A 242 -4.09 9.66 12.31
C TRP A 242 -4.58 8.21 12.39
N TRP A 243 -4.50 7.68 13.59
CA TRP A 243 -4.97 6.35 13.95
C TRP A 243 -5.99 6.44 15.07
N LYS A 244 -6.92 5.52 15.09
CA LYS A 244 -7.87 5.33 16.19
C LYS A 244 -7.75 3.91 16.70
N CYS A 245 -7.26 3.78 17.93
CA CYS A 245 -7.09 2.48 18.56
C CYS A 245 -8.43 1.76 18.72
N LEU A 246 -8.55 0.55 18.18
CA LEU A 246 -9.77 -0.25 18.31
C LEU A 246 -10.02 -0.73 19.74
N CYS A 247 -8.97 -0.84 20.56
CA CYS A 247 -9.07 -1.29 21.93
C CYS A 247 -9.57 -0.19 22.88
N CYS A 248 -8.91 0.99 22.90
CA CYS A 248 -9.19 2.02 23.90
C CYS A 248 -9.78 3.32 23.29
N GLY A 249 -10.01 3.38 21.98
CA GLY A 249 -10.54 4.55 21.29
C GLY A 249 -9.57 5.74 21.20
N HIS A 250 -8.32 5.60 21.72
CA HIS A 250 -7.35 6.68 21.68
C HIS A 250 -6.98 7.07 20.27
N GLU A 251 -7.03 8.36 19.99
CA GLU A 251 -6.66 8.92 18.69
C GLU A 251 -5.25 9.50 18.79
N TYR A 252 -4.37 9.09 17.88
CA TYR A 252 -2.96 9.49 17.89
C TYR A 252 -2.39 9.57 16.47
N MET A 253 -1.30 10.30 16.32
CA MET A 253 -0.62 10.48 15.05
C MET A 253 0.76 9.81 15.09
N THR A 254 1.01 8.92 14.11
CA THR A 254 2.33 8.33 13.90
C THR A 254 2.53 7.98 12.43
N THR A 255 3.76 7.63 12.02
CA THR A 255 4.03 7.21 10.65
C THR A 255 3.44 5.82 10.36
N ILE A 256 3.18 5.55 9.08
CA ILE A 256 2.72 4.22 8.65
C ILE A 256 3.83 3.20 8.94
N SER A 257 5.10 3.54 8.68
CA SER A 257 6.26 2.68 8.95
C SER A 257 6.34 2.25 10.41
N ASN A 258 6.09 3.14 11.38
CA ASN A 258 6.07 2.78 12.78
C ASN A 258 5.03 1.70 13.10
N ARG A 259 3.89 1.71 12.38
CA ARG A 259 2.82 0.73 12.58
C ARG A 259 3.08 -0.61 11.89
N THR A 260 3.80 -0.60 10.78
CA THR A 260 4.02 -1.78 9.93
C THR A 260 5.37 -2.46 10.17
N ASP A 261 6.46 -1.70 10.28
CA ASP A 261 7.81 -2.24 10.46
C ASP A 261 8.12 -2.47 11.95
N LYS A 262 7.94 -1.43 12.79
CA LYS A 262 8.24 -1.50 14.22
C LYS A 262 7.13 -2.13 15.05
N ASN A 263 6.02 -2.52 14.41
CA ASN A 263 4.84 -3.08 15.06
C ASN A 263 4.40 -2.26 16.30
N SER A 264 4.61 -0.93 16.25
CA SER A 264 4.25 -0.04 17.33
C SER A 264 2.74 0.09 17.43
N GLY A 265 2.19 -0.10 18.61
CA GLY A 265 0.75 0.04 18.87
C GLY A 265 0.38 1.44 19.40
N CYS A 266 -0.82 1.53 19.92
CA CYS A 266 -1.33 2.72 20.62
C CYS A 266 -0.48 3.03 21.86
N SER A 267 -0.02 4.27 22.00
CA SER A 267 0.81 4.68 23.14
C SER A 267 0.12 4.53 24.51
N LYS A 268 -1.22 4.57 24.57
CA LYS A 268 -1.98 4.28 25.81
C LYS A 268 -2.07 2.80 26.12
N CYS A 269 -1.91 1.92 25.10
CA CYS A 269 -1.93 0.47 25.24
C CYS A 269 -0.51 -0.13 25.33
N ILE A 270 0.56 0.65 25.11
CA ILE A 270 1.95 0.18 25.22
C ILE A 270 2.20 -0.37 26.63
N GLY A 271 2.58 -1.65 26.69
CA GLY A 271 2.70 -2.40 27.94
C GLY A 271 1.48 -3.23 28.33
N ASN A 272 0.32 -2.92 27.73
CA ASN A 272 -0.92 -3.68 27.83
C ASN A 272 -1.42 -4.02 26.42
N TYR A 273 -0.72 -4.89 25.69
CA TYR A 273 -1.33 -5.49 24.49
C TYR A 273 -2.65 -6.09 24.91
N PRO A 274 -3.77 -5.74 24.25
CA PRO A 274 -5.04 -6.35 24.57
C PRO A 274 -4.89 -7.86 24.30
N LYS A 275 -4.76 -8.60 25.38
CA LYS A 275 -4.80 -10.05 25.32
C LYS A 275 -6.25 -10.42 25.14
N ASN A 276 -6.58 -11.15 24.08
CA ASN A 276 -7.87 -11.78 24.00
C ASN A 276 -8.00 -12.71 25.19
N VAL A 277 -9.05 -12.53 25.97
CA VAL A 277 -9.25 -13.28 27.20
C VAL A 277 -10.57 -14.03 27.14
N TYR A 278 -10.53 -15.27 27.59
CA TYR A 278 -11.70 -16.12 27.76
C TYR A 278 -11.99 -16.31 29.24
N CYS A 279 -13.24 -16.25 29.59
CA CYS A 279 -13.71 -16.57 30.92
C CYS A 279 -14.60 -17.82 30.83
N PRO A 280 -14.13 -18.98 31.25
CA PRO A 280 -14.86 -20.25 31.19
C PRO A 280 -16.23 -20.19 31.88
N GLU A 281 -16.30 -19.59 33.07
CA GLU A 281 -17.53 -19.56 33.85
C GLU A 281 -18.62 -18.63 33.23
N LEU A 282 -18.25 -17.73 32.36
CA LEU A 282 -19.17 -16.86 31.60
C LEU A 282 -19.38 -17.37 30.17
N ASP A 283 -18.62 -18.39 29.76
CA ASP A 283 -18.52 -18.85 28.36
C ASP A 283 -18.38 -17.68 27.38
N LYS A 284 -17.48 -16.74 27.70
CA LYS A 284 -17.35 -15.50 26.93
C LYS A 284 -15.92 -15.12 26.67
N THR A 285 -15.69 -14.74 25.40
CA THR A 285 -14.41 -14.18 24.93
C THR A 285 -14.52 -12.66 24.84
N PHE A 286 -13.47 -11.98 25.26
CA PHE A 286 -13.31 -10.53 25.19
C PHE A 286 -12.03 -10.21 24.41
N ASN A 287 -12.04 -9.17 23.59
CA ASN A 287 -10.89 -8.77 22.79
C ASN A 287 -9.77 -8.10 23.63
N SER A 288 -10.03 -7.82 24.90
CA SER A 288 -9.04 -7.27 25.83
C SER A 288 -9.47 -7.42 27.28
N THR A 289 -8.50 -7.38 28.20
CA THR A 289 -8.79 -7.30 29.64
C THR A 289 -9.60 -6.05 30.01
N GLY A 290 -9.44 -4.93 29.28
CA GLY A 290 -10.23 -3.71 29.48
C GLY A 290 -11.68 -3.85 29.01
N GLU A 291 -11.94 -4.62 27.94
CA GLU A 291 -13.30 -4.96 27.51
C GLU A 291 -13.97 -5.89 28.54
N ALA A 292 -13.23 -6.87 29.01
CA ALA A 292 -13.69 -7.76 30.06
C ALA A 292 -14.06 -7.00 31.36
N GLU A 293 -13.26 -6.00 31.76
CA GLU A 293 -13.58 -5.12 32.90
C GLU A 293 -14.86 -4.35 32.69
N ARG A 294 -15.05 -3.72 31.50
CA ARG A 294 -16.29 -2.97 31.21
C ARG A 294 -17.52 -3.86 31.21
N ALA A 295 -17.38 -5.11 30.79
CA ALA A 295 -18.47 -6.07 30.70
C ALA A 295 -18.81 -6.75 32.04
N THR A 296 -17.81 -6.95 32.90
CA THR A 296 -17.97 -7.77 34.12
C THR A 296 -17.74 -6.99 35.42
N GLY A 297 -17.23 -5.75 35.34
CA GLY A 297 -16.83 -4.97 36.51
C GLY A 297 -15.55 -5.47 37.20
N VAL A 298 -14.91 -6.52 36.69
CA VAL A 298 -13.68 -7.07 37.26
C VAL A 298 -12.48 -6.27 36.78
N PHE A 299 -11.73 -5.68 37.70
CA PHE A 299 -10.58 -4.82 37.39
C PHE A 299 -9.58 -5.52 36.47
N HIS A 300 -9.25 -4.89 35.33
CA HIS A 300 -8.38 -5.45 34.28
C HIS A 300 -7.01 -5.91 34.79
N GLY A 301 -6.46 -5.24 35.80
CA GLY A 301 -5.21 -5.64 36.44
C GLY A 301 -5.29 -6.98 37.16
N HIS A 302 -6.43 -7.32 37.75
CA HIS A 302 -6.66 -8.64 38.38
C HIS A 302 -6.82 -9.72 37.31
N ILE A 303 -7.56 -9.43 36.22
CA ILE A 303 -7.68 -10.33 35.06
C ILE A 303 -6.29 -10.63 34.48
N SER A 304 -5.46 -9.61 34.27
CA SER A 304 -4.09 -9.75 33.78
C SER A 304 -3.22 -10.61 34.72
N ARG A 305 -3.41 -10.52 36.05
CA ARG A 305 -2.69 -11.35 37.02
C ARG A 305 -3.15 -12.81 36.99
N CYS A 306 -4.42 -13.09 36.72
CA CYS A 306 -4.92 -14.43 36.47
C CYS A 306 -4.29 -15.07 35.23
N ILE A 307 -4.32 -14.38 34.11
CA ILE A 307 -3.72 -14.83 32.84
C ILE A 307 -2.23 -15.13 32.98
N ASN A 308 -1.52 -14.30 33.76
CA ASN A 308 -0.08 -14.48 34.01
C ASN A 308 0.22 -15.47 35.17
N GLY A 309 -0.78 -16.22 35.66
CA GLY A 309 -0.61 -17.21 36.71
C GLY A 309 -0.34 -16.66 38.12
N LYS A 310 -0.44 -15.33 38.29
CA LYS A 310 -0.20 -14.68 39.61
C LYS A 310 -1.43 -14.67 40.53
N LEU A 311 -2.60 -14.92 39.99
CA LEU A 311 -3.86 -15.13 40.72
C LEU A 311 -4.61 -16.32 40.10
N LYS A 312 -5.29 -17.10 40.94
CA LYS A 312 -6.13 -18.22 40.47
C LYS A 312 -7.49 -17.73 39.96
N HIS A 313 -8.04 -16.68 40.58
CA HIS A 313 -9.39 -16.18 40.29
C HIS A 313 -9.41 -14.66 40.37
N ALA A 314 -10.26 -14.02 39.56
CA ALA A 314 -10.56 -12.59 39.62
C ALA A 314 -12.04 -12.34 39.30
N GLY A 315 -12.78 -11.85 40.30
CA GLY A 315 -14.22 -11.60 40.19
C GLY A 315 -15.09 -12.83 40.56
N ARG A 316 -16.40 -12.61 40.51
CA ARG A 316 -17.43 -13.63 40.71
C ARG A 316 -18.49 -13.53 39.63
N HIS A 317 -19.06 -14.65 39.23
CA HIS A 317 -20.21 -14.70 38.32
C HIS A 317 -21.39 -13.98 38.98
N PRO A 318 -22.08 -13.07 38.27
CA PRO A 318 -23.12 -12.23 38.86
C PRO A 318 -24.30 -13.03 39.44
N ASP A 319 -24.68 -14.11 38.76
CA ASP A 319 -25.88 -14.91 39.17
C ASP A 319 -25.56 -16.07 40.07
N THR A 320 -24.41 -16.75 39.86
CA THR A 320 -24.08 -18.00 40.60
C THR A 320 -23.11 -17.79 41.73
N GLY A 321 -22.42 -16.63 41.82
CA GLY A 321 -21.38 -16.35 42.82
C GLY A 321 -20.07 -17.14 42.65
N VAL A 322 -19.96 -18.00 41.63
CA VAL A 322 -18.74 -18.78 41.34
C VAL A 322 -17.58 -17.83 41.03
N ARG A 323 -16.39 -18.17 41.49
CA ARG A 323 -15.17 -17.39 41.22
C ARG A 323 -14.78 -17.53 39.73
N LEU A 324 -14.52 -16.39 39.06
CA LEU A 324 -14.15 -16.36 37.66
C LEU A 324 -12.66 -16.67 37.45
N THR A 325 -12.39 -17.49 36.45
CA THR A 325 -11.04 -17.74 35.91
C THR A 325 -10.87 -17.07 34.56
N TRP A 326 -9.62 -16.83 34.18
CA TRP A 326 -9.31 -16.05 32.97
C TRP A 326 -8.12 -16.67 32.25
N GLU A 327 -8.30 -16.91 30.97
CA GLU A 327 -7.31 -17.52 30.09
C GLU A 327 -6.95 -16.59 28.94
N GLU A 328 -5.70 -16.58 28.52
CA GLU A 328 -5.26 -15.88 27.30
C GLU A 328 -5.50 -16.77 26.08
N ILE A 329 -6.25 -16.25 25.10
CA ILE A 329 -6.38 -16.91 23.80
C ILE A 329 -5.25 -16.41 22.90
N LYS A 330 -4.33 -17.30 22.57
CA LYS A 330 -3.31 -17.07 21.53
C LYS A 330 -3.96 -17.35 20.19
N ILE A 331 -4.13 -16.30 19.37
CA ILE A 331 -4.60 -16.38 17.99
C ILE A 331 -3.40 -16.45 17.05
#